data_23db48f4e67e2d432e147b755ec4ce9a
#
_entry.id   23db48f4e67e2d432e147b755ec4ce9a
#
_cell.length_a   1.000
_cell.length_b   1.000
_cell.length_c   1.000
_cell.angle_alpha   90.00
_cell.angle_beta   90.00
_cell.angle_gamma   90.00
#
_symmetry.space_group_name_H-M   'P 1'
#
loop_
_entity.id
_entity.type
_entity.pdbx_description
1 polymer ?
#
loop_
_entity_poly.entity_id
_entity_poly.type
_entity_poly.pdbx_seq_one_letter_code
_entity_poly.pdbx_strand_id
1 'polypeptide(L)'
;MLLGVLLTVIFVASAHKLAGAFVPIEVRETSLKYVRISSVQAFSSAIEVAVSASTRALDHPDVPLVISSTKVVVNIVLDLLLISRFHVGSHTPSINTQAWVRMSCDLIAAACGFFYFLFISARLLKADPDSIGRARPSLRSLRVLVPPGIWTFFESALRNAIYLWLISGIVSMGSDYATAWGVFNTIRWGVIMVPISSLEQSTLAFVGHSWGKWRAEVGPTEKRPKASKGDILSTAPPAFSSSIH
;
A
#
# COMPACT_ATOMS: atom_id res chain seq x y z
N MET A 1 8.21 5.56 7.88
CA MET A 1 7.78 6.97 7.89
C MET A 1 8.86 7.92 7.41
N LEU A 2 10.07 7.93 7.98
CA LEU A 2 11.18 8.82 7.51
C LEU A 2 11.43 8.70 6.00
N LEU A 3 11.46 7.48 5.46
CA LEU A 3 11.61 7.24 4.02
C LEU A 3 10.47 7.86 3.21
N GLY A 4 9.23 7.78 3.71
CA GLY A 4 8.06 8.40 3.05
C GLY A 4 8.17 9.92 2.99
N VAL A 5 8.63 10.57 4.08
CA VAL A 5 8.89 12.01 4.10
C VAL A 5 9.99 12.37 3.08
N LEU A 6 11.10 11.62 3.10
CA LEU A 6 12.21 11.83 2.16
C LEU A 6 11.75 11.72 0.70
N LEU A 7 11.01 10.68 0.36
CA LEU A 7 10.48 10.48 -0.99
C LEU A 7 9.50 11.60 -1.39
N THR A 8 8.65 12.04 -0.48
CA THR A 8 7.75 13.17 -0.73
C THR A 8 8.53 14.44 -1.07
N VAL A 9 9.55 14.76 -0.28
CA VAL A 9 10.42 15.92 -0.55
C VAL A 9 11.11 15.82 -1.90
N ILE A 10 11.66 14.63 -2.22
CA ILE A 10 12.30 14.37 -3.51
C ILE A 10 11.30 14.55 -4.67
N PHE A 11 10.10 13.99 -4.56
CA PHE A 11 9.09 14.07 -5.62
C PHE A 11 8.56 15.49 -5.80
N VAL A 12 8.31 16.23 -4.72
CA VAL A 12 7.90 17.64 -4.80
C VAL A 12 8.99 18.51 -5.44
N ALA A 13 10.25 18.31 -5.04
CA ALA A 13 11.38 19.03 -5.60
C ALA A 13 11.64 18.67 -7.08
N SER A 14 11.45 17.41 -7.44
CA SER A 14 11.66 16.89 -8.79
C SER A 14 10.41 16.96 -9.68
N ALA A 15 9.30 17.54 -9.22
CA ALA A 15 8.00 17.53 -9.92
C ALA A 15 8.08 18.05 -11.35
N HIS A 16 8.89 19.07 -11.61
CA HIS A 16 9.09 19.61 -12.97
C HIS A 16 9.77 18.59 -13.91
N LYS A 17 10.80 17.89 -13.43
CA LYS A 17 11.49 16.84 -14.20
C LYS A 17 10.59 15.63 -14.41
N LEU A 18 9.82 15.24 -13.39
CA LEU A 18 8.84 14.16 -13.50
C LEU A 18 7.73 14.50 -14.49
N ALA A 19 7.17 15.71 -14.42
CA ALA A 19 6.20 16.17 -15.42
C ALA A 19 6.80 16.16 -16.82
N GLY A 20 8.07 16.55 -16.98
CA GLY A 20 8.78 16.51 -18.25
C GLY A 20 8.92 15.12 -18.86
N ALA A 21 9.06 14.08 -18.02
CA ALA A 21 9.26 12.70 -18.47
C ALA A 21 7.95 11.93 -18.69
N PHE A 22 6.87 12.25 -17.95
CA PHE A 22 5.67 11.42 -17.87
C PHE A 22 4.37 12.12 -18.27
N VAL A 23 4.43 13.42 -18.61
CA VAL A 23 3.26 14.20 -19.02
C VAL A 23 3.50 14.75 -20.42
N PRO A 24 2.53 14.56 -21.34
CA PRO A 24 2.59 15.15 -22.68
C PRO A 24 2.82 16.65 -22.65
N ILE A 25 3.54 17.17 -23.65
CA ILE A 25 4.03 18.56 -23.65
C ILE A 25 2.86 19.57 -23.63
N GLU A 26 1.74 19.20 -24.24
CA GLU A 26 0.55 20.06 -24.41
C GLU A 26 -0.12 20.40 -23.08
N VAL A 27 -0.04 19.52 -22.08
CA VAL A 27 -0.71 19.66 -20.78
C VAL A 27 0.25 19.77 -19.59
N ARG A 28 1.55 19.81 -19.88
CA ARG A 28 2.60 19.73 -18.85
C ARG A 28 2.53 20.87 -17.83
N GLU A 29 2.40 22.10 -18.28
CA GLU A 29 2.36 23.26 -17.36
C GLU A 29 1.12 23.25 -16.49
N THR A 30 -0.04 22.95 -17.07
CA THR A 30 -1.31 22.84 -16.34
C THR A 30 -1.26 21.70 -15.30
N SER A 31 -0.59 20.62 -15.62
CA SER A 31 -0.49 19.43 -14.78
C SER A 31 0.56 19.54 -13.67
N LEU A 32 1.48 20.51 -13.74
CA LEU A 32 2.58 20.63 -12.76
C LEU A 32 2.09 20.80 -11.33
N LYS A 33 1.04 21.61 -11.13
CA LYS A 33 0.43 21.80 -9.80
C LYS A 33 -0.21 20.52 -9.29
N TYR A 34 -0.89 19.78 -10.17
CA TYR A 34 -1.47 18.46 -9.88
C TYR A 34 -0.38 17.48 -9.43
N VAL A 35 0.74 17.39 -10.18
CA VAL A 35 1.86 16.51 -9.87
C VAL A 35 2.46 16.83 -8.50
N ARG A 36 2.63 18.10 -8.16
CA ARG A 36 3.14 18.52 -6.83
C ARG A 36 2.21 18.09 -5.70
N ILE A 37 0.90 18.31 -5.84
CA ILE A 37 -0.09 17.92 -4.83
C ILE A 37 -0.08 16.39 -4.68
N SER A 38 -0.12 15.67 -5.80
CA SER A 38 -0.11 14.21 -5.80
C SER A 38 1.18 13.60 -5.23
N SER A 39 2.30 14.32 -5.28
CA SER A 39 3.57 13.85 -4.70
C SER A 39 3.49 13.64 -3.18
N VAL A 40 2.59 14.35 -2.48
CA VAL A 40 2.37 14.16 -1.04
C VAL A 40 1.77 12.78 -0.72
N GLN A 41 1.13 12.14 -1.70
CA GLN A 41 0.60 10.77 -1.55
C GLN A 41 1.70 9.74 -1.23
N ALA A 42 2.95 10.01 -1.55
CA ALA A 42 4.06 9.12 -1.18
C ALA A 42 4.18 8.97 0.34
N PHE A 43 3.90 10.02 1.10
CA PHE A 43 3.90 9.98 2.56
C PHE A 43 2.72 9.17 3.13
N SER A 44 1.50 9.44 2.68
CA SER A 44 0.32 8.69 3.12
C SER A 44 0.43 7.20 2.77
N SER A 45 0.87 6.86 1.57
CA SER A 45 1.11 5.48 1.15
C SER A 45 2.15 4.77 2.03
N ALA A 46 3.23 5.45 2.41
CA ALA A 46 4.23 4.87 3.30
C ALA A 46 3.65 4.56 4.69
N ILE A 47 2.75 5.41 5.21
CA ILE A 47 2.03 5.15 6.45
C ILE A 47 1.07 3.97 6.29
N GLU A 48 0.22 3.98 5.26
CA GLU A 48 -0.75 2.92 5.00
C GLU A 48 -0.09 1.54 4.89
N VAL A 49 1.01 1.43 4.14
CA VAL A 49 1.76 0.18 3.98
C VAL A 49 2.37 -0.27 5.31
N ALA A 50 3.00 0.65 6.06
CA ALA A 50 3.60 0.33 7.34
C ALA A 50 2.56 -0.14 8.37
N VAL A 51 1.43 0.56 8.46
CA VAL A 51 0.31 0.22 9.35
C VAL A 51 -0.30 -1.13 8.96
N SER A 52 -0.61 -1.32 7.67
CA SER A 52 -1.20 -2.56 7.17
C SER A 52 -0.29 -3.78 7.38
N ALA A 53 1.02 -3.63 7.21
CA ALA A 53 1.97 -4.70 7.49
C ALA A 53 2.07 -5.01 8.99
N SER A 54 2.14 -3.97 9.83
CA SER A 54 2.25 -4.11 11.28
C SER A 54 1.01 -4.71 11.92
N THR A 55 -0.19 -4.29 11.48
CA THR A 55 -1.45 -4.81 12.02
C THR A 55 -1.70 -6.26 11.61
N ARG A 56 -1.31 -6.64 10.41
CA ARG A 56 -1.33 -8.06 10.00
C ARG A 56 -0.38 -8.91 10.83
N ALA A 57 0.80 -8.39 11.17
CA ALA A 57 1.75 -9.07 12.04
C ALA A 57 1.24 -9.20 13.49
N LEU A 58 0.30 -8.35 13.91
CA LEU A 58 -0.40 -8.41 15.21
C LEU A 58 -1.69 -9.23 15.17
N ASP A 59 -1.94 -9.96 14.09
CA ASP A 59 -3.14 -10.78 13.90
C ASP A 59 -4.47 -9.98 13.79
N HIS A 60 -4.36 -8.73 13.34
CA HIS A 60 -5.50 -7.85 13.07
C HIS A 60 -5.61 -7.53 11.57
N PRO A 61 -6.06 -8.48 10.74
CA PRO A 61 -6.16 -8.30 9.28
C PRO A 61 -7.33 -7.39 8.85
N ASP A 62 -8.21 -7.02 9.77
CA ASP A 62 -9.34 -6.12 9.60
C ASP A 62 -8.93 -4.65 9.40
N VAL A 63 -7.77 -4.25 9.91
CA VAL A 63 -7.32 -2.86 9.86
C VAL A 63 -7.14 -2.32 8.43
N PRO A 64 -6.52 -3.03 7.49
CA PRO A 64 -6.48 -2.62 6.09
C PRO A 64 -7.87 -2.41 5.48
N LEU A 65 -8.86 -3.18 5.89
CA LEU A 65 -10.25 -3.01 5.46
C LEU A 65 -10.83 -1.70 5.99
N VAL A 66 -10.61 -1.38 7.28
CA VAL A 66 -11.05 -0.11 7.89
C VAL A 66 -10.41 1.08 7.16
N ILE A 67 -9.11 1.03 6.87
CA ILE A 67 -8.40 2.09 6.13
C ILE A 67 -9.05 2.29 4.75
N SER A 68 -9.23 1.20 4.00
CA SER A 68 -9.80 1.25 2.64
C SER A 68 -11.24 1.75 2.65
N SER A 69 -12.06 1.30 3.60
CA SER A 69 -13.45 1.76 3.75
C SER A 69 -13.52 3.24 4.10
N THR A 70 -12.69 3.71 5.03
CA THR A 70 -12.59 5.14 5.38
C THR A 70 -12.21 5.96 4.16
N LYS A 71 -11.24 5.51 3.37
CA LYS A 71 -10.80 6.19 2.15
C LYS A 71 -11.93 6.32 1.13
N VAL A 72 -12.69 5.25 0.90
CA VAL A 72 -13.83 5.25 -0.03
C VAL A 72 -14.94 6.17 0.46
N VAL A 73 -15.33 6.10 1.73
CA VAL A 73 -16.39 6.95 2.29
C VAL A 73 -16.01 8.42 2.22
N VAL A 74 -14.80 8.76 2.65
CA VAL A 74 -14.31 10.17 2.59
C VAL A 74 -14.21 10.65 1.15
N ASN A 75 -13.78 9.80 0.22
CA ASN A 75 -13.73 10.15 -1.20
C ASN A 75 -15.11 10.46 -1.75
N ILE A 76 -16.09 9.59 -1.52
CA ILE A 76 -17.48 9.82 -1.96
C ILE A 76 -18.03 11.13 -1.39
N VAL A 77 -17.84 11.38 -0.10
CA VAL A 77 -18.33 12.61 0.56
C VAL A 77 -17.67 13.84 -0.05
N LEU A 78 -16.35 13.84 -0.19
CA LEU A 78 -15.63 15.00 -0.74
C LEU A 78 -15.91 15.21 -2.23
N ASP A 79 -16.06 14.15 -3.01
CA ASP A 79 -16.43 14.26 -4.43
C ASP A 79 -17.85 14.84 -4.58
N LEU A 80 -18.82 14.41 -3.74
CA LEU A 80 -20.15 14.98 -3.74
C LEU A 80 -20.17 16.45 -3.32
N LEU A 81 -19.38 16.82 -2.33
CA LEU A 81 -19.35 18.19 -1.81
C LEU A 81 -18.58 19.17 -2.68
N LEU A 82 -17.52 18.76 -3.35
CA LEU A 82 -16.56 19.64 -4.01
C LEU A 82 -16.57 19.53 -5.54
N ILE A 83 -16.95 18.39 -6.10
CA ILE A 83 -16.82 18.12 -7.55
C ILE A 83 -18.18 17.93 -8.22
N SER A 84 -19.14 17.36 -7.52
CA SER A 84 -20.49 17.08 -8.05
C SER A 84 -21.20 18.38 -8.49
N ARG A 85 -22.21 18.24 -9.33
CA ARG A 85 -23.14 19.34 -9.69
C ARG A 85 -23.84 19.96 -8.48
N PHE A 86 -23.94 19.23 -7.38
CA PHE A 86 -24.51 19.67 -6.09
C PHE A 86 -23.44 20.23 -5.14
N HIS A 87 -22.25 20.61 -5.66
CA HIS A 87 -21.15 21.11 -4.84
C HIS A 87 -21.57 22.31 -3.99
N VAL A 88 -21.02 22.38 -2.78
CA VAL A 88 -21.28 23.45 -1.84
C VAL A 88 -20.37 24.65 -2.16
N GLY A 89 -20.97 25.81 -2.40
CA GLY A 89 -20.27 27.06 -2.68
C GLY A 89 -20.19 27.43 -4.15
N SER A 90 -19.57 28.58 -4.44
CA SER A 90 -19.38 29.14 -5.79
C SER A 90 -18.05 28.71 -6.45
N HIS A 91 -17.45 27.63 -5.97
CA HIS A 91 -16.19 27.12 -6.48
C HIS A 91 -16.38 26.32 -7.77
N THR A 92 -15.62 26.66 -8.81
CA THR A 92 -15.61 25.85 -10.07
C THR A 92 -14.66 24.65 -9.90
N PRO A 93 -15.15 23.41 -9.99
CA PRO A 93 -14.31 22.24 -9.91
C PRO A 93 -13.19 22.24 -10.95
N SER A 94 -11.98 21.95 -10.53
CA SER A 94 -10.79 21.90 -11.39
C SER A 94 -10.03 20.59 -11.19
N ILE A 95 -9.10 20.28 -12.11
CA ILE A 95 -8.19 19.13 -11.97
C ILE A 95 -7.42 19.18 -10.65
N ASN A 96 -7.04 20.37 -10.21
CA ASN A 96 -6.35 20.55 -8.94
C ASN A 96 -7.26 20.28 -7.74
N THR A 97 -8.56 20.56 -7.83
CA THR A 97 -9.54 20.20 -6.79
C THR A 97 -9.58 18.68 -6.59
N GLN A 98 -9.60 17.92 -7.70
CA GLN A 98 -9.51 16.46 -7.66
C GLN A 98 -8.23 15.97 -6.96
N ALA A 99 -7.08 16.59 -7.24
CA ALA A 99 -5.82 16.25 -6.58
C ALA A 99 -5.88 16.49 -5.06
N TRP A 100 -6.47 17.62 -4.64
CA TRP A 100 -6.65 17.95 -3.22
C TRP A 100 -7.60 16.97 -2.52
N VAL A 101 -8.72 16.63 -3.14
CA VAL A 101 -9.67 15.64 -2.62
C VAL A 101 -8.95 14.32 -2.39
N ARG A 102 -8.26 13.80 -3.41
CA ARG A 102 -7.56 12.53 -3.34
C ARG A 102 -6.47 12.52 -2.26
N MET A 103 -5.66 13.57 -2.20
CA MET A 103 -4.64 13.74 -1.17
C MET A 103 -5.24 13.77 0.23
N SER A 104 -6.35 14.49 0.41
CA SER A 104 -7.05 14.56 1.71
C SER A 104 -7.60 13.22 2.14
N CYS A 105 -8.21 12.45 1.20
CA CYS A 105 -8.70 11.10 1.47
C CYS A 105 -7.58 10.17 1.91
N ASP A 106 -6.45 10.19 1.21
CA ASP A 106 -5.30 9.36 1.53
C ASP A 106 -4.70 9.72 2.89
N LEU A 107 -4.58 11.00 3.21
CA LEU A 107 -4.07 11.45 4.51
C LEU A 107 -5.02 11.09 5.67
N ILE A 108 -6.33 11.30 5.50
CA ILE A 108 -7.33 10.95 6.51
C ILE A 108 -7.34 9.44 6.76
N ALA A 109 -7.33 8.63 5.70
CA ALA A 109 -7.31 7.18 5.83
C ALA A 109 -6.02 6.69 6.50
N ALA A 110 -4.86 7.24 6.12
CA ALA A 110 -3.59 6.93 6.72
C ALA A 110 -3.54 7.33 8.21
N ALA A 111 -4.08 8.50 8.56
CA ALA A 111 -4.17 8.96 9.94
C ALA A 111 -5.10 8.06 10.78
N CYS A 112 -6.29 7.73 10.27
CA CYS A 112 -7.21 6.80 10.92
C CYS A 112 -6.55 5.45 11.19
N GLY A 113 -5.91 4.88 10.18
CA GLY A 113 -5.19 3.60 10.32
C GLY A 113 -4.07 3.68 11.35
N PHE A 114 -3.31 4.76 11.34
CA PHE A 114 -2.22 4.97 12.29
C PHE A 114 -2.70 5.11 13.74
N PHE A 115 -3.74 5.90 13.99
CA PHE A 115 -4.31 6.02 15.33
C PHE A 115 -4.93 4.71 15.82
N TYR A 116 -5.58 3.98 14.93
CA TYR A 116 -6.13 2.67 15.25
C TYR A 116 -5.02 1.66 15.60
N PHE A 117 -3.92 1.66 14.83
CA PHE A 117 -2.73 0.86 15.16
C PHE A 117 -2.15 1.22 16.53
N LEU A 118 -2.03 2.51 16.85
CA LEU A 118 -1.55 2.94 18.17
C LEU A 118 -2.49 2.48 19.28
N PHE A 119 -3.79 2.54 19.07
CA PHE A 119 -4.79 2.07 20.03
C PHE A 119 -4.66 0.57 20.31
N ILE A 120 -4.58 -0.27 19.25
CA ILE A 120 -4.37 -1.72 19.39
C ILE A 120 -3.05 -2.01 20.09
N SER A 121 -1.97 -1.37 19.67
CA SER A 121 -0.65 -1.57 20.28
C SER A 121 -0.63 -1.21 21.76
N ALA A 122 -1.27 -0.10 22.14
CA ALA A 122 -1.39 0.30 23.53
C ALA A 122 -2.23 -0.69 24.35
N ARG A 123 -3.28 -1.26 23.76
CA ARG A 123 -4.11 -2.27 24.42
C ARG A 123 -3.35 -3.58 24.66
N LEU A 124 -2.59 -4.04 23.65
CA LEU A 124 -1.77 -5.24 23.76
C LEU A 124 -0.65 -5.08 24.79
N LEU A 125 0.01 -3.92 24.83
CA LEU A 125 1.04 -3.61 25.84
C LEU A 125 0.47 -3.58 27.26
N LYS A 126 -0.77 -3.15 27.46
CA LYS A 126 -1.43 -3.20 28.78
C LYS A 126 -1.81 -4.61 29.19
N ALA A 127 -2.13 -5.48 28.23
CA ALA A 127 -2.50 -6.87 28.52
C ALA A 127 -1.29 -7.72 28.94
N ASP A 128 -0.10 -7.41 28.46
CA ASP A 128 1.16 -8.11 28.82
C ASP A 128 2.26 -7.07 29.15
N PRO A 129 2.37 -6.64 30.44
CA PRO A 129 3.37 -5.66 30.86
C PRO A 129 4.82 -6.12 30.65
N ASP A 130 5.09 -7.42 30.68
CA ASP A 130 6.43 -7.98 30.47
C ASP A 130 6.88 -7.86 28.99
N SER A 131 5.95 -7.66 28.08
CA SER A 131 6.23 -7.42 26.67
C SER A 131 6.83 -6.03 26.41
N ILE A 132 6.67 -5.06 27.30
CA ILE A 132 7.15 -3.68 27.16
C ILE A 132 8.67 -3.65 26.96
N GLY A 133 9.41 -4.49 27.68
CA GLY A 133 10.87 -4.61 27.53
C GLY A 133 11.29 -5.16 26.14
N ARG A 134 10.47 -6.03 25.56
CA ARG A 134 10.71 -6.64 24.24
C ARG A 134 10.26 -5.76 23.08
N ALA A 135 9.28 -4.88 23.30
CA ALA A 135 8.71 -3.99 22.29
C ALA A 135 9.56 -2.74 22.02
N ARG A 136 10.68 -2.53 22.72
CA ARG A 136 11.54 -1.38 22.49
C ARG A 136 12.20 -1.46 21.11
N PRO A 137 12.19 -0.36 20.33
CA PRO A 137 12.89 -0.30 19.06
C PRO A 137 14.38 -0.58 19.27
N SER A 138 14.90 -1.57 18.57
CA SER A 138 16.29 -2.02 18.70
C SER A 138 16.99 -1.96 17.33
N LEU A 139 18.18 -1.35 17.29
CA LEU A 139 19.03 -1.37 16.10
C LEU A 139 19.43 -2.81 15.70
N ARG A 140 19.50 -3.72 16.68
CA ARG A 140 19.77 -5.13 16.41
C ARG A 140 18.65 -5.77 15.61
N SER A 141 17.39 -5.50 15.95
CA SER A 141 16.22 -6.00 15.21
C SER A 141 16.18 -5.41 13.81
N LEU A 142 16.50 -4.12 13.65
CA LEU A 142 16.62 -3.48 12.34
C LEU A 142 17.69 -4.17 11.47
N ARG A 143 18.86 -4.47 12.04
CA ARG A 143 19.94 -5.15 11.32
C ARG A 143 19.57 -6.54 10.82
N VAL A 144 18.69 -7.25 11.50
CA VAL A 144 18.16 -8.54 11.06
C VAL A 144 17.19 -8.41 9.87
N LEU A 145 16.44 -7.29 9.80
CA LEU A 145 15.48 -7.02 8.73
C LEU A 145 16.12 -6.46 7.45
N VAL A 146 17.30 -5.84 7.57
CA VAL A 146 17.99 -5.21 6.42
C VAL A 146 18.32 -6.19 5.29
N PRO A 147 18.92 -7.39 5.53
CA PRO A 147 19.28 -8.30 4.43
C PRO A 147 18.08 -8.73 3.56
N PRO A 148 16.97 -9.24 4.10
CA PRO A 148 15.82 -9.58 3.27
C PRO A 148 15.19 -8.33 2.63
N GLY A 149 15.20 -7.19 3.34
CA GLY A 149 14.67 -5.91 2.83
C GLY A 149 15.43 -5.37 1.63
N ILE A 150 16.75 -5.54 1.57
CA ILE A 150 17.57 -5.10 0.44
C ILE A 150 17.17 -5.84 -0.84
N TRP A 151 17.00 -7.15 -0.79
CA TRP A 151 16.61 -7.93 -1.96
C TRP A 151 15.21 -7.54 -2.48
N THR A 152 14.26 -7.38 -1.58
CA THR A 152 12.90 -6.92 -1.92
C THR A 152 12.92 -5.49 -2.48
N PHE A 153 13.79 -4.63 -1.95
CA PHE A 153 13.98 -3.28 -2.47
C PHE A 153 14.54 -3.29 -3.89
N PHE A 154 15.56 -4.10 -4.16
CA PHE A 154 16.16 -4.23 -5.50
C PHE A 154 15.16 -4.74 -6.52
N GLU A 155 14.41 -5.79 -6.18
CA GLU A 155 13.34 -6.31 -7.04
C GLU A 155 12.29 -5.24 -7.35
N SER A 156 11.79 -4.55 -6.33
CA SER A 156 10.83 -3.47 -6.48
C SER A 156 11.38 -2.30 -7.29
N ALA A 157 12.63 -1.90 -7.04
CA ALA A 157 13.27 -0.80 -7.75
C ALA A 157 13.43 -1.13 -9.25
N LEU A 158 13.89 -2.34 -9.57
CA LEU A 158 14.05 -2.78 -10.95
C LEU A 158 12.70 -2.84 -11.67
N ARG A 159 11.68 -3.45 -11.06
CA ARG A 159 10.33 -3.53 -11.62
C ARG A 159 9.74 -2.15 -11.88
N ASN A 160 9.87 -1.22 -10.94
CA ASN A 160 9.36 0.14 -11.11
C ASN A 160 10.17 0.93 -12.14
N ALA A 161 11.49 0.74 -12.22
CA ALA A 161 12.31 1.40 -13.23
C ALA A 161 11.91 0.98 -14.65
N ILE A 162 11.71 -0.32 -14.88
CA ILE A 162 11.22 -0.85 -16.17
C ILE A 162 9.82 -0.30 -16.50
N TYR A 163 8.94 -0.26 -15.51
CA TYR A 163 7.60 0.28 -15.68
C TYR A 163 7.60 1.77 -16.05
N LEU A 164 8.41 2.58 -15.37
CA LEU A 164 8.54 4.00 -15.67
C LEU A 164 9.19 4.24 -17.04
N TRP A 165 10.17 3.43 -17.42
CA TRP A 165 10.74 3.47 -18.77
C TRP A 165 9.71 3.18 -19.85
N LEU A 166 8.88 2.16 -19.66
CA LEU A 166 7.79 1.83 -20.57
C LEU A 166 6.78 2.99 -20.70
N ILE A 167 6.35 3.57 -19.58
CA ILE A 167 5.42 4.72 -19.59
C ILE A 167 6.03 5.90 -20.33
N SER A 168 7.30 6.22 -20.07
CA SER A 168 7.98 7.31 -20.77
C SER A 168 7.98 7.10 -22.29
N GLY A 169 8.21 5.86 -22.73
CA GLY A 169 8.11 5.47 -24.13
C GLY A 169 6.71 5.69 -24.71
N ILE A 170 5.67 5.29 -23.99
CA ILE A 170 4.26 5.46 -24.44
C ILE A 170 3.90 6.95 -24.53
N VAL A 171 4.28 7.75 -23.55
CA VAL A 171 4.03 9.21 -23.53
C VAL A 171 4.75 9.91 -24.69
N SER A 172 5.94 9.44 -25.07
CA SER A 172 6.69 10.01 -26.20
C SER A 172 6.04 9.75 -27.55
N MET A 173 5.11 8.76 -27.66
CA MET A 173 4.36 8.48 -28.88
C MET A 173 3.18 9.45 -29.11
N GLY A 174 2.82 10.25 -28.09
CA GLY A 174 1.78 11.29 -28.21
C GLY A 174 0.67 11.18 -27.16
N SER A 175 -0.17 12.22 -27.11
CA SER A 175 -1.25 12.37 -26.12
C SER A 175 -2.31 11.29 -26.20
N ASP A 176 -2.62 10.80 -27.41
CA ASP A 176 -3.65 9.78 -27.61
C ASP A 176 -3.21 8.43 -27.00
N TYR A 177 -1.95 8.05 -27.21
CA TYR A 177 -1.38 6.84 -26.61
C TYR A 177 -1.28 6.97 -25.07
N ALA A 178 -0.90 8.13 -24.57
CA ALA A 178 -0.85 8.39 -23.13
C ALA A 178 -2.26 8.29 -22.51
N THR A 179 -3.28 8.81 -23.18
CA THR A 179 -4.68 8.74 -22.73
C THR A 179 -5.19 7.30 -22.75
N ALA A 180 -4.98 6.58 -23.85
CA ALA A 180 -5.36 5.16 -23.96
C ALA A 180 -4.69 4.31 -22.87
N TRP A 181 -3.40 4.55 -22.59
CA TRP A 181 -2.70 3.91 -21.47
C TRP A 181 -3.32 4.24 -20.12
N GLY A 182 -3.70 5.50 -19.89
CA GLY A 182 -4.38 5.94 -18.67
C GLY A 182 -5.70 5.19 -18.44
N VAL A 183 -6.53 5.07 -19.47
CA VAL A 183 -7.79 4.31 -19.42
C VAL A 183 -7.52 2.83 -19.14
N PHE A 184 -6.62 2.21 -19.90
CA PHE A 184 -6.23 0.81 -19.67
C PHE A 184 -5.75 0.58 -18.24
N ASN A 185 -4.89 1.46 -17.73
CA ASN A 185 -4.33 1.35 -16.39
C ASN A 185 -5.42 1.50 -15.30
N THR A 186 -6.41 2.35 -15.51
CA THR A 186 -7.56 2.51 -14.62
C THR A 186 -8.38 1.22 -14.55
N ILE A 187 -8.68 0.60 -15.69
CA ILE A 187 -9.38 -0.68 -15.75
C ILE A 187 -8.55 -1.78 -15.09
N ARG A 188 -7.27 -1.86 -15.42
CA ARG A 188 -6.34 -2.84 -14.85
C ARG A 188 -6.30 -2.79 -13.33
N TRP A 189 -6.08 -1.62 -12.75
CA TRP A 189 -5.97 -1.46 -11.30
C TRP A 189 -7.32 -1.50 -10.58
N GLY A 190 -8.37 -0.94 -11.18
CA GLY A 190 -9.68 -0.88 -10.57
C GLY A 190 -10.46 -2.21 -10.62
N VAL A 191 -10.36 -2.96 -11.72
CA VAL A 191 -11.16 -4.16 -11.94
C VAL A 191 -10.33 -5.44 -11.77
N ILE A 192 -9.15 -5.51 -12.39
CA ILE A 192 -8.38 -6.76 -12.46
C ILE A 192 -7.54 -6.95 -11.19
N MET A 193 -6.83 -5.91 -10.75
CA MET A 193 -5.88 -6.04 -9.65
C MET A 193 -6.53 -6.09 -8.26
N VAL A 194 -7.76 -5.61 -8.10
CA VAL A 194 -8.46 -5.66 -6.81
C VAL A 194 -8.69 -7.12 -6.35
N PRO A 195 -9.33 -8.01 -7.13
CA PRO A 195 -9.49 -9.40 -6.71
C PRO A 195 -8.15 -10.14 -6.59
N ILE A 196 -7.17 -9.85 -7.46
CA ILE A 196 -5.83 -10.47 -7.39
C ILE A 196 -5.14 -10.08 -6.08
N SER A 197 -5.16 -8.80 -5.70
CA SER A 197 -4.58 -8.34 -4.43
C SER A 197 -5.28 -8.95 -3.21
N SER A 198 -6.58 -9.14 -3.27
CA SER A 198 -7.34 -9.80 -2.20
C SER A 198 -6.92 -11.24 -2.02
N LEU A 199 -6.77 -11.99 -3.12
CA LEU A 199 -6.27 -13.37 -3.11
C LEU A 199 -4.83 -13.45 -2.59
N GLU A 200 -3.96 -12.56 -3.04
CA GLU A 200 -2.58 -12.48 -2.56
C GLU A 200 -2.53 -12.28 -1.04
N GLN A 201 -3.28 -11.31 -0.52
CA GLN A 201 -3.29 -11.03 0.92
C GLN A 201 -3.85 -12.19 1.74
N SER A 202 -4.91 -12.83 1.27
CA SER A 202 -5.49 -14.01 1.92
C SER A 202 -4.49 -15.17 1.93
N THR A 203 -3.86 -15.45 0.79
CA THR A 203 -2.86 -16.52 0.67
C THR A 203 -1.67 -16.28 1.60
N LEU A 204 -1.15 -15.05 1.66
CA LEU A 204 -0.04 -14.70 2.55
C LEU A 204 -0.40 -14.91 4.03
N ALA A 205 -1.63 -14.57 4.44
CA ALA A 205 -2.08 -14.78 5.81
C ALA A 205 -2.16 -16.30 6.14
N PHE A 206 -2.87 -17.08 5.33
CA PHE A 206 -3.02 -18.53 5.56
C PHE A 206 -1.70 -19.29 5.53
N VAL A 207 -0.87 -19.03 4.53
CA VAL A 207 0.45 -19.66 4.42
C VAL A 207 1.35 -19.26 5.59
N GLY A 208 1.32 -17.99 5.99
CA GLY A 208 2.08 -17.49 7.13
C GLY A 208 1.72 -18.18 8.44
N HIS A 209 0.42 -18.32 8.72
CA HIS A 209 -0.06 -19.04 9.92
C HIS A 209 0.28 -20.54 9.89
N SER A 210 0.05 -21.21 8.77
CA SER A 210 0.35 -22.61 8.60
C SER A 210 1.85 -22.89 8.76
N TRP A 211 2.68 -22.06 8.14
CA TRP A 211 4.13 -22.11 8.28
C TRP A 211 4.57 -21.86 9.72
N GLY A 212 3.97 -20.88 10.41
CA GLY A 212 4.26 -20.57 11.81
C GLY A 212 3.96 -21.74 12.74
N LYS A 213 2.80 -22.40 12.57
CA LYS A 213 2.43 -23.59 13.33
C LYS A 213 3.42 -24.73 13.12
N TRP A 214 3.64 -25.09 11.86
CA TRP A 214 4.60 -26.16 11.51
C TRP A 214 6.00 -25.85 12.05
N ARG A 215 6.45 -24.60 11.96
CA ARG A 215 7.76 -24.17 12.48
C ARG A 215 7.85 -24.28 14.00
N ALA A 216 6.77 -24.03 14.72
CA ALA A 216 6.69 -24.18 16.17
C ALA A 216 6.76 -25.67 16.58
N GLU A 217 6.15 -26.58 15.82
CA GLU A 217 6.17 -28.02 16.04
C GLU A 217 7.57 -28.62 15.80
N VAL A 218 8.26 -28.22 14.73
CA VAL A 218 9.63 -28.67 14.40
C VAL A 218 10.67 -28.15 15.41
N GLY A 219 10.37 -27.04 16.09
CA GLY A 219 11.24 -26.43 17.12
C GLY A 219 12.41 -25.62 16.57
N PRO A 220 13.09 -24.86 17.42
CA PRO A 220 14.14 -23.92 17.01
C PRO A 220 15.48 -24.58 16.64
N THR A 221 15.63 -25.88 16.91
CA THR A 221 16.91 -26.61 16.79
C THR A 221 17.33 -26.81 15.34
N GLU A 222 16.38 -26.96 14.41
CA GLU A 222 16.66 -27.09 12.99
C GLU A 222 16.69 -25.73 12.27
N LYS A 223 17.86 -25.34 11.80
CA LYS A 223 18.05 -24.06 11.10
C LYS A 223 17.41 -24.03 9.70
N ARG A 224 17.26 -25.17 9.03
CA ARG A 224 16.68 -25.29 7.69
C ARG A 224 15.81 -26.56 7.58
N PRO A 225 14.68 -26.63 8.28
CA PRO A 225 13.80 -27.77 8.17
C PRO A 225 13.22 -27.87 6.76
N LYS A 226 13.15 -29.08 6.22
CA LYS A 226 12.49 -29.38 4.94
C LYS A 226 11.12 -29.95 5.25
N ALA A 227 10.08 -29.25 4.82
CA ALA A 227 8.71 -29.76 4.91
C ALA A 227 8.54 -30.94 3.96
N SER A 228 7.93 -32.03 4.45
CA SER A 228 7.50 -33.18 3.64
C SER A 228 6.30 -32.75 2.76
N LYS A 229 6.06 -33.49 1.66
CA LYS A 229 4.84 -33.32 0.86
C LYS A 229 3.57 -33.55 1.69
N GLY A 230 3.62 -34.45 2.66
CA GLY A 230 2.54 -34.70 3.61
C GLY A 230 2.25 -33.49 4.49
N ASP A 231 3.29 -32.80 5.00
CA ASP A 231 3.14 -31.61 5.84
C ASP A 231 2.51 -30.45 5.06
N ILE A 232 2.87 -30.31 3.77
CA ILE A 232 2.28 -29.29 2.90
C ILE A 232 0.81 -29.57 2.62
N LEU A 233 0.43 -30.82 2.39
CA LEU A 233 -0.95 -31.20 2.12
C LEU A 233 -1.83 -31.16 3.37
N SER A 234 -1.30 -31.44 4.54
CA SER A 234 -2.04 -31.37 5.81
C SER A 234 -2.34 -29.92 6.27
N THR A 235 -1.60 -28.94 5.75
CA THR A 235 -1.84 -27.52 5.99
C THR A 235 -2.88 -26.89 5.05
N ALA A 236 -3.45 -27.66 4.10
CA ALA A 236 -4.57 -27.18 3.29
C ALA A 236 -5.77 -26.87 4.20
N PRO A 237 -6.45 -25.69 4.02
CA PRO A 237 -7.56 -25.32 4.89
C PRO A 237 -8.67 -26.36 4.83
N PRO A 238 -9.28 -26.73 5.98
CA PRO A 238 -10.31 -27.80 6.06
C PRO A 238 -11.58 -27.52 5.27
N ALA A 239 -11.72 -26.34 4.68
CA ALA A 239 -12.90 -25.95 3.88
C ALA A 239 -13.08 -26.75 2.59
N PHE A 240 -12.08 -27.49 2.11
CA PHE A 240 -12.20 -28.37 0.95
C PHE A 240 -12.55 -29.84 1.29
N SER A 241 -12.47 -30.20 2.56
CA SER A 241 -12.70 -31.60 2.97
C SER A 241 -14.18 -31.90 3.37
N SER A 242 -15.02 -30.90 3.60
CA SER A 242 -16.39 -31.09 4.10
C SER A 242 -17.50 -31.01 3.04
N SER A 243 -17.14 -30.90 1.75
CA SER A 243 -18.13 -30.80 0.66
C SER A 243 -18.22 -32.07 -0.21
N ILE A 244 -17.60 -33.16 0.20
CA ILE A 244 -17.72 -34.48 -0.49
C ILE A 244 -18.16 -35.50 0.54
N HIS A 245 -19.42 -35.42 0.96
CA HIS A 245 -20.25 -36.50 1.45
C HIS A 245 -21.71 -36.22 1.16
#